data_8198f7a7c9dc1e7d7004c266e6cc89a2
#
_entry.id   8198f7a7c9dc1e7d7004c266e6cc89a2
#
_cell.length_a   1.000
_cell.length_b   1.000
_cell.length_c   1.000
_cell.angle_alpha   90.00
_cell.angle_beta   90.00
_cell.angle_gamma   90.00
#
_symmetry.space_group_name_H-M   'P 1'
#
loop_
_entity.id
_entity.type
_entity.pdbx_description
1 polymer ?
#
loop_
_entity_poly.entity_id
_entity_poly.type
_entity_poly.pdbx_seq_one_letter_code
_entity_poly.pdbx_strand_id
1 'polypeptide(L)'
;MMTEETTTSTSTVTGTVAAQTPRAVALSARGVEVRFGERTVLAGVDLDVRHGEVVALVGPNGAGKSTLLSVLAGDLEPTSGVVDLDGLPVAGQKPVALARRRAVLVQKQTLAFGFRAREVVEMGRSVWHRTPKAERDDEVVDWAMEVADVTHLSDRVVPTLSGGEQARVAFARLLAQDVEVHLLDEPTAALDIKHQEGVLRQARASADRGAAVVVVLHDLSLAAAWSDRVAVLSQGHIRAVGTPQEVLTPELVSEVYEHPCHVFHHEGNLLVVPLRSSRSSQEES
;
A
#
# COMPACT_ATOMS: atom_id res chain seq x y z
N MET A 1 13.75 19.19 -67.79
CA MET A 1 13.23 19.78 -66.54
C MET A 1 12.34 18.72 -65.94
N MET A 2 12.97 17.84 -65.14
CA MET A 2 12.34 16.66 -64.53
C MET A 2 12.02 16.97 -63.06
N THR A 3 10.75 16.88 -62.70
CA THR A 3 10.25 17.04 -61.33
C THR A 3 10.26 15.65 -60.67
N GLU A 4 11.07 15.49 -59.60
CA GLU A 4 11.06 14.31 -58.72
C GLU A 4 9.94 14.46 -57.69
N GLU A 5 9.04 13.46 -57.71
CA GLU A 5 8.05 13.30 -56.64
C GLU A 5 8.65 12.49 -55.48
N THR A 6 8.77 13.09 -54.32
CA THR A 6 9.21 12.40 -53.10
C THR A 6 8.01 11.77 -52.42
N THR A 7 7.91 10.46 -52.47
CA THR A 7 6.88 9.68 -51.77
C THR A 7 7.29 9.46 -50.32
N THR A 8 6.63 10.09 -49.37
CA THR A 8 6.82 9.89 -47.93
C THR A 8 6.01 8.68 -47.48
N SER A 9 6.67 7.58 -47.16
CA SER A 9 6.05 6.38 -46.60
C SER A 9 5.88 6.52 -45.11
N THR A 10 4.62 6.65 -44.62
CA THR A 10 4.25 6.68 -43.22
C THR A 10 4.14 5.24 -42.73
N SER A 11 5.13 4.80 -41.96
CA SER A 11 5.14 3.48 -41.29
C SER A 11 4.34 3.53 -40.02
N THR A 12 3.12 2.97 -40.01
CA THR A 12 2.28 2.83 -38.84
C THR A 12 2.81 1.69 -37.97
N VAL A 13 3.48 2.00 -36.87
CA VAL A 13 3.90 1.01 -35.88
C VAL A 13 2.69 0.63 -35.02
N THR A 14 2.03 -0.46 -35.37
CA THR A 14 1.00 -1.10 -34.53
C THR A 14 1.71 -1.85 -33.41
N GLY A 15 1.85 -1.19 -32.24
CA GLY A 15 2.31 -1.83 -31.04
C GLY A 15 1.26 -2.85 -30.55
N THR A 16 1.53 -4.13 -30.74
CA THR A 16 0.74 -5.21 -30.15
C THR A 16 0.94 -5.16 -28.64
N VAL A 17 -0.08 -4.73 -27.90
CA VAL A 17 -0.13 -4.87 -26.44
C VAL A 17 -0.19 -6.38 -26.16
N ALA A 18 0.93 -6.94 -25.71
CA ALA A 18 0.98 -8.33 -25.28
C ALA A 18 -0.02 -8.51 -24.14
N ALA A 19 -1.00 -9.40 -24.32
CA ALA A 19 -1.93 -9.79 -23.26
C ALA A 19 -1.12 -10.38 -22.10
N GLN A 20 -1.01 -9.65 -20.99
CA GLN A 20 -0.32 -10.13 -19.81
C GLN A 20 -1.10 -11.33 -19.26
N THR A 21 -0.41 -12.45 -19.06
CA THR A 21 -0.98 -13.61 -18.36
C THR A 21 -1.57 -13.15 -17.02
N PRO A 22 -2.81 -13.54 -16.67
CA PRO A 22 -3.41 -13.11 -15.41
C PRO A 22 -2.50 -13.50 -14.25
N ARG A 23 -2.05 -12.51 -13.47
CA ARG A 23 -1.24 -12.73 -12.28
C ARG A 23 -2.05 -13.53 -11.25
N ALA A 24 -1.43 -14.50 -10.59
CA ALA A 24 -2.08 -15.32 -9.56
C ALA A 24 -2.53 -14.43 -8.37
N VAL A 25 -3.66 -14.78 -7.76
CA VAL A 25 -4.17 -14.11 -6.55
C VAL A 25 -3.30 -14.54 -5.36
N ALA A 26 -2.65 -13.59 -4.74
CA ALA A 26 -1.85 -13.77 -3.52
C ALA A 26 -2.70 -13.67 -2.26
N LEU A 27 -3.65 -12.74 -2.24
CA LEU A 27 -4.49 -12.48 -1.07
C LEU A 27 -5.93 -12.24 -1.55
N SER A 28 -6.91 -12.92 -0.93
CA SER A 28 -8.32 -12.72 -1.24
C SER A 28 -9.15 -12.59 0.03
N ALA A 29 -10.13 -11.69 0.00
CA ALA A 29 -11.20 -11.57 0.98
C ALA A 29 -12.54 -11.82 0.28
N ARG A 30 -13.44 -12.58 0.94
CA ARG A 30 -14.77 -12.88 0.41
C ARG A 30 -15.81 -12.72 1.50
N GLY A 31 -16.78 -11.81 1.26
CA GLY A 31 -17.90 -11.53 2.15
C GLY A 31 -17.47 -11.15 3.56
N VAL A 32 -16.32 -10.48 3.72
CA VAL A 32 -15.74 -10.17 5.04
C VAL A 32 -16.60 -9.17 5.78
N GLU A 33 -17.11 -9.58 6.93
CA GLU A 33 -17.78 -8.70 7.89
C GLU A 33 -16.99 -8.61 9.19
N VAL A 34 -16.99 -7.42 9.81
CA VAL A 34 -16.44 -7.20 11.15
C VAL A 34 -17.41 -6.36 11.96
N ARG A 35 -17.77 -6.88 13.14
CA ARG A 35 -18.63 -6.19 14.11
C ARG A 35 -17.95 -6.10 15.47
N PHE A 36 -18.02 -4.92 16.09
CA PHE A 36 -17.65 -4.71 17.46
C PHE A 36 -18.92 -4.34 18.26
N GLY A 37 -19.47 -5.31 19.00
CA GLY A 37 -20.78 -5.17 19.61
C GLY A 37 -21.86 -4.94 18.55
N GLU A 38 -22.61 -3.86 18.67
CA GLU A 38 -23.65 -3.48 17.70
C GLU A 38 -23.11 -2.75 16.44
N ARG A 39 -21.86 -2.29 16.48
CA ARG A 39 -21.27 -1.50 15.39
C ARG A 39 -20.68 -2.42 14.33
N THR A 40 -21.22 -2.37 13.13
CA THR A 40 -20.62 -2.96 11.93
C THR A 40 -19.54 -2.01 11.40
N VAL A 41 -18.32 -2.52 11.23
CA VAL A 41 -17.16 -1.76 10.71
C VAL A 41 -16.84 -2.18 9.29
N LEU A 42 -16.98 -3.46 8.96
CA LEU A 42 -16.91 -3.99 7.60
C LEU A 42 -18.19 -4.79 7.31
N ALA A 43 -18.73 -4.65 6.11
CA ALA A 43 -20.03 -5.19 5.75
C ALA A 43 -19.97 -5.85 4.36
N GLY A 44 -19.55 -7.12 4.32
CA GLY A 44 -19.51 -7.91 3.09
C GLY A 44 -18.43 -7.47 2.11
N VAL A 45 -17.18 -7.30 2.57
CA VAL A 45 -16.06 -6.85 1.74
C VAL A 45 -15.50 -7.99 0.90
N ASP A 46 -15.40 -7.74 -0.42
CA ASP A 46 -14.72 -8.60 -1.39
C ASP A 46 -13.51 -7.84 -1.96
N LEU A 47 -12.32 -8.46 -1.92
CA LEU A 47 -11.08 -7.87 -2.46
C LEU A 47 -10.11 -8.97 -2.87
N ASP A 48 -9.55 -8.85 -4.08
CA ASP A 48 -8.41 -9.65 -4.54
C ASP A 48 -7.18 -8.77 -4.72
N VAL A 49 -6.04 -9.27 -4.28
CA VAL A 49 -4.71 -8.71 -4.53
C VAL A 49 -3.84 -9.77 -5.19
N ARG A 50 -3.18 -9.43 -6.28
CA ARG A 50 -2.39 -10.37 -7.08
C ARG A 50 -0.91 -10.22 -6.80
N HIS A 51 -0.15 -11.28 -7.04
CA HIS A 51 1.31 -11.20 -7.06
C HIS A 51 1.79 -10.16 -8.08
N GLY A 52 2.79 -9.38 -7.71
CA GLY A 52 3.32 -8.31 -8.56
C GLY A 52 2.41 -7.08 -8.68
N GLU A 53 1.44 -6.91 -7.79
CA GLU A 53 0.46 -5.83 -7.80
C GLU A 53 0.59 -4.95 -6.55
N VAL A 54 0.42 -3.64 -6.74
CA VAL A 54 0.19 -2.68 -5.65
C VAL A 54 -1.28 -2.27 -5.68
N VAL A 55 -2.01 -2.55 -4.62
CA VAL A 55 -3.38 -2.07 -4.39
C VAL A 55 -3.38 -1.00 -3.32
N ALA A 56 -3.76 0.23 -3.68
CA ALA A 56 -4.00 1.28 -2.70
C ALA A 56 -5.41 1.17 -2.12
N LEU A 57 -5.51 1.11 -0.79
CA LEU A 57 -6.77 1.17 -0.07
C LEU A 57 -6.99 2.60 0.43
N VAL A 58 -7.99 3.27 -0.12
CA VAL A 58 -8.31 4.66 0.18
C VAL A 58 -9.73 4.80 0.73
N GLY A 59 -10.05 5.96 1.31
CA GLY A 59 -11.36 6.27 1.86
C GLY A 59 -11.27 7.18 3.09
N PRO A 60 -12.40 7.73 3.57
CA PRO A 60 -12.42 8.65 4.70
C PRO A 60 -11.96 7.99 6.01
N ASN A 61 -11.71 8.83 7.02
CA ASN A 61 -11.39 8.34 8.36
C ASN A 61 -12.58 7.56 8.93
N GLY A 62 -12.30 6.43 9.58
CA GLY A 62 -13.34 5.55 10.13
C GLY A 62 -14.05 4.66 9.09
N ALA A 63 -13.65 4.66 7.82
CA ALA A 63 -14.24 3.79 6.79
C ALA A 63 -13.98 2.29 7.01
N GLY A 64 -13.01 1.92 7.87
CA GLY A 64 -12.66 0.53 8.16
C GLY A 64 -11.35 0.04 7.53
N LYS A 65 -10.52 0.95 6.95
CA LYS A 65 -9.28 0.59 6.22
C LYS A 65 -8.30 -0.24 7.06
N SER A 66 -7.91 0.24 8.25
CA SER A 66 -7.00 -0.47 9.16
C SER A 66 -7.62 -1.77 9.69
N THR A 67 -8.95 -1.81 9.87
CA THR A 67 -9.69 -3.03 10.23
C THR A 67 -9.60 -4.06 9.12
N LEU A 68 -9.83 -3.65 7.86
CA LEU A 68 -9.68 -4.54 6.70
C LEU A 68 -8.25 -5.05 6.59
N LEU A 69 -7.26 -4.16 6.74
CA LEU A 69 -5.85 -4.57 6.72
C LEU A 69 -5.53 -5.59 7.80
N SER A 70 -6.05 -5.40 9.04
CA SER A 70 -5.86 -6.35 10.15
C SER A 70 -6.51 -7.71 9.89
N VAL A 71 -7.67 -7.73 9.22
CA VAL A 71 -8.34 -8.98 8.81
C VAL A 71 -7.53 -9.67 7.70
N LEU A 72 -7.07 -8.94 6.69
CA LEU A 72 -6.20 -9.46 5.63
C LEU A 72 -4.89 -10.03 6.19
N ALA A 73 -4.37 -9.40 7.23
CA ALA A 73 -3.20 -9.86 7.96
C ALA A 73 -3.44 -11.14 8.77
N GLY A 74 -4.68 -11.47 9.13
CA GLY A 74 -5.02 -12.51 10.09
C GLY A 74 -4.73 -12.12 11.55
N ASP A 75 -4.59 -10.82 11.81
CA ASP A 75 -4.42 -10.28 13.17
C ASP A 75 -5.78 -10.02 13.84
N LEU A 76 -6.84 -9.94 13.03
CA LEU A 76 -8.23 -9.84 13.44
C LEU A 76 -9.07 -10.89 12.73
N GLU A 77 -9.79 -11.72 13.47
CA GLU A 77 -10.73 -12.68 12.92
C GLU A 77 -12.02 -11.96 12.49
N PRO A 78 -12.52 -12.14 11.25
CA PRO A 78 -13.78 -11.55 10.81
C PRO A 78 -14.98 -12.22 11.51
N THR A 79 -16.07 -11.46 11.67
CA THR A 79 -17.35 -12.00 12.20
C THR A 79 -17.96 -12.99 11.23
N SER A 80 -17.83 -12.76 9.93
CA SER A 80 -18.20 -13.67 8.84
C SER A 80 -17.35 -13.42 7.61
N GLY A 81 -17.39 -14.32 6.63
CA GLY A 81 -16.56 -14.30 5.45
C GLY A 81 -15.24 -15.04 5.65
N VAL A 82 -14.39 -15.02 4.64
CA VAL A 82 -13.09 -15.73 4.65
C VAL A 82 -12.01 -14.87 4.03
N VAL A 83 -10.76 -15.09 4.49
CA VAL A 83 -9.55 -14.55 3.89
C VAL A 83 -8.62 -15.70 3.57
N ASP A 84 -8.13 -15.73 2.33
CA ASP A 84 -7.13 -16.71 1.88
C ASP A 84 -5.83 -16.02 1.47
N LEU A 85 -4.72 -16.66 1.79
CA LEU A 85 -3.36 -16.29 1.41
C LEU A 85 -2.80 -17.41 0.53
N ASP A 86 -2.58 -17.15 -0.78
CA ASP A 86 -2.24 -18.13 -1.83
C ASP A 86 -3.17 -19.37 -1.80
N GLY A 87 -4.47 -19.11 -1.72
CA GLY A 87 -5.51 -20.15 -1.72
C GLY A 87 -5.60 -20.97 -0.42
N LEU A 88 -4.90 -20.57 0.64
CA LEU A 88 -5.01 -21.22 1.96
C LEU A 88 -5.66 -20.26 2.96
N PRO A 89 -6.69 -20.72 3.70
CA PRO A 89 -7.34 -19.89 4.70
C PRO A 89 -6.34 -19.32 5.71
N VAL A 90 -6.44 -18.03 5.99
CA VAL A 90 -5.64 -17.33 7.00
C VAL A 90 -6.07 -17.79 8.40
N ALA A 91 -7.36 -18.01 8.61
CA ALA A 91 -7.91 -18.48 9.85
C ALA A 91 -7.32 -19.83 10.28
N GLY A 92 -6.95 -19.97 11.56
CA GLY A 92 -6.37 -21.18 12.11
C GLY A 92 -4.89 -21.42 11.79
N GLN A 93 -4.24 -20.58 10.99
CA GLN A 93 -2.81 -20.69 10.76
C GLN A 93 -2.01 -20.20 11.99
N LYS A 94 -0.87 -20.83 12.24
CA LYS A 94 0.04 -20.38 13.31
C LYS A 94 0.64 -19.00 12.97
N PRO A 95 0.78 -18.08 13.94
CA PRO A 95 1.34 -16.74 13.70
C PRO A 95 2.69 -16.75 12.96
N VAL A 96 3.59 -17.67 13.28
CA VAL A 96 4.88 -17.81 12.59
C VAL A 96 4.71 -18.25 11.14
N ALA A 97 3.72 -19.08 10.82
CA ALA A 97 3.46 -19.50 9.44
C ALA A 97 2.95 -18.32 8.61
N LEU A 98 2.05 -17.51 9.14
CA LEU A 98 1.60 -16.27 8.51
C LEU A 98 2.75 -15.27 8.36
N ALA A 99 3.55 -15.05 9.40
CA ALA A 99 4.67 -14.12 9.37
C ALA A 99 5.79 -14.53 8.38
N ARG A 100 5.85 -15.77 7.93
CA ARG A 100 6.74 -16.21 6.83
C ARG A 100 6.19 -15.96 5.44
N ARG A 101 4.97 -15.46 5.33
CA ARG A 101 4.29 -15.25 4.06
C ARG A 101 3.88 -13.79 3.88
N ARG A 102 3.57 -13.08 4.98
CA ARG A 102 3.18 -11.68 4.96
C ARG A 102 3.92 -10.86 6.02
N ALA A 103 4.21 -9.61 5.69
CA ALA A 103 4.73 -8.60 6.61
C ALA A 103 3.71 -7.47 6.76
N VAL A 104 3.60 -6.92 7.97
CA VAL A 104 2.65 -5.85 8.30
C VAL A 104 3.39 -4.67 8.89
N LEU A 105 3.16 -3.49 8.31
CA LEU A 105 3.52 -2.21 8.89
C LEU A 105 2.25 -1.57 9.45
N VAL A 106 2.13 -1.49 10.76
CA VAL A 106 1.01 -0.83 11.45
C VAL A 106 1.29 0.66 11.62
N GLN A 107 0.24 1.48 11.61
CA GLN A 107 0.30 2.96 11.70
C GLN A 107 1.09 3.47 12.92
N LYS A 108 0.93 2.83 14.08
CA LYS A 108 1.66 3.19 15.32
C LYS A 108 2.36 1.96 15.88
N GLN A 109 3.67 2.04 15.99
CA GLN A 109 4.46 1.06 16.68
C GLN A 109 5.04 1.70 17.95
N THR A 110 4.53 1.29 19.09
CA THR A 110 5.12 1.68 20.37
C THR A 110 6.09 0.59 20.81
N LEU A 111 7.39 0.84 20.63
CA LEU A 111 8.42 -0.01 21.23
C LEU A 111 8.57 0.42 22.69
N ALA A 112 8.17 -0.48 23.61
CA ALA A 112 8.21 -0.22 25.06
C ALA A 112 9.64 -0.23 25.63
N PHE A 113 10.64 -0.68 24.86
CA PHE A 113 12.02 -0.85 25.29
C PHE A 113 13.00 -0.10 24.38
N GLY A 114 14.15 0.26 24.96
CA GLY A 114 15.19 1.05 24.30
C GLY A 114 16.06 0.24 23.33
N PHE A 115 15.48 -0.42 22.33
CA PHE A 115 16.23 -1.09 21.28
C PHE A 115 16.89 -0.10 20.33
N ARG A 116 18.05 -0.49 19.79
CA ARG A 116 18.73 0.24 18.71
C ARG A 116 18.02 0.00 17.38
N ALA A 117 18.18 0.95 16.43
CA ALA A 117 17.53 0.84 15.14
C ALA A 117 17.87 -0.48 14.42
N ARG A 118 19.14 -0.91 14.42
CA ARG A 118 19.55 -2.19 13.83
C ARG A 118 18.84 -3.38 14.50
N GLU A 119 18.79 -3.41 15.82
CA GLU A 119 18.12 -4.50 16.55
C GLU A 119 16.62 -4.60 16.19
N VAL A 120 15.97 -3.47 15.99
CA VAL A 120 14.56 -3.43 15.54
C VAL A 120 14.42 -4.01 14.13
N VAL A 121 15.33 -3.70 13.22
CA VAL A 121 15.31 -4.26 11.85
C VAL A 121 15.58 -5.77 11.88
N GLU A 122 16.53 -6.22 12.68
CA GLU A 122 16.85 -7.65 12.92
C GLU A 122 15.64 -8.45 13.43
N MET A 123 14.72 -7.84 14.21
CA MET A 123 13.48 -8.50 14.64
C MET A 123 12.63 -8.97 13.44
N GLY A 124 12.73 -8.33 12.27
CA GLY A 124 12.09 -8.80 11.04
C GLY A 124 12.57 -10.18 10.62
N ARG A 125 13.82 -10.54 10.94
CA ARG A 125 14.41 -11.84 10.62
C ARG A 125 14.01 -12.98 11.58
N SER A 126 13.43 -12.65 12.73
CA SER A 126 13.09 -13.63 13.78
C SER A 126 12.24 -14.80 13.30
N VAL A 127 11.40 -14.60 12.29
CA VAL A 127 10.53 -15.62 11.67
C VAL A 127 11.33 -16.70 10.94
N TRP A 128 12.57 -16.39 10.53
CA TRP A 128 13.46 -17.28 9.79
C TRP A 128 14.46 -18.00 10.68
N HIS A 129 14.44 -17.76 12.00
CA HIS A 129 15.33 -18.42 12.94
C HIS A 129 15.29 -19.96 12.75
N ARG A 130 16.46 -20.59 12.69
CA ARG A 130 16.64 -22.03 12.43
C ARG A 130 16.10 -22.51 11.06
N THR A 131 16.09 -21.64 10.07
CA THR A 131 15.85 -22.00 8.67
C THR A 131 17.04 -21.62 7.81
N PRO A 132 17.21 -22.18 6.60
CA PRO A 132 18.29 -21.77 5.68
C PRO A 132 18.29 -20.27 5.33
N LYS A 133 17.14 -19.59 5.37
CA LYS A 133 17.07 -18.14 5.15
C LYS A 133 17.80 -17.31 6.20
N ALA A 134 18.04 -17.87 7.41
CA ALA A 134 18.76 -17.18 8.47
C ALA A 134 20.26 -16.97 8.14
N GLU A 135 20.84 -17.76 7.24
CA GLU A 135 22.22 -17.59 6.80
C GLU A 135 22.49 -16.25 6.11
N ARG A 136 21.43 -15.58 5.64
CA ARG A 136 21.49 -14.28 4.98
C ARG A 136 20.98 -13.12 5.83
N ASP A 137 20.80 -13.33 7.16
CA ASP A 137 20.16 -12.32 8.01
C ASP A 137 20.89 -10.97 7.98
N ASP A 138 22.22 -10.97 8.12
CA ASP A 138 23.02 -9.74 8.09
C ASP A 138 22.92 -9.02 6.75
N GLU A 139 23.02 -9.74 5.62
CA GLU A 139 22.90 -9.20 4.26
C GLU A 139 21.54 -8.53 4.05
N VAL A 140 20.45 -9.20 4.48
CA VAL A 140 19.08 -8.70 4.30
C VAL A 140 18.81 -7.51 5.21
N VAL A 141 19.32 -7.52 6.44
CA VAL A 141 19.21 -6.39 7.38
C VAL A 141 19.94 -5.16 6.83
N ASP A 142 21.18 -5.32 6.38
CA ASP A 142 21.99 -4.22 5.82
C ASP A 142 21.30 -3.61 4.58
N TRP A 143 20.83 -4.46 3.66
CA TRP A 143 20.04 -4.03 2.50
C TRP A 143 18.76 -3.27 2.90
N ALA A 144 18.01 -3.78 3.86
CA ALA A 144 16.76 -3.16 4.30
C ALA A 144 17.02 -1.78 4.95
N MET A 145 18.10 -1.66 5.72
CA MET A 145 18.51 -0.40 6.34
C MET A 145 18.98 0.63 5.32
N GLU A 146 19.72 0.20 4.30
CA GLU A 146 20.17 1.06 3.20
C GLU A 146 18.97 1.59 2.41
N VAL A 147 18.07 0.70 1.99
CA VAL A 147 16.87 1.04 1.21
C VAL A 147 15.94 2.01 1.95
N ALA A 148 15.81 1.85 3.27
CA ALA A 148 14.99 2.74 4.11
C ALA A 148 15.71 4.04 4.52
N ASP A 149 16.97 4.25 4.10
CA ASP A 149 17.81 5.40 4.47
C ASP A 149 17.95 5.55 6.00
N VAL A 150 18.28 4.42 6.70
CA VAL A 150 18.43 4.40 8.16
C VAL A 150 19.74 3.79 8.65
N THR A 151 20.67 3.45 7.76
CA THR A 151 21.98 2.88 8.12
C THR A 151 22.76 3.77 9.11
N HIS A 152 22.68 5.08 8.94
CA HIS A 152 23.32 6.07 9.83
C HIS A 152 22.70 6.14 11.23
N LEU A 153 21.56 5.48 11.45
CA LEU A 153 20.83 5.38 12.73
C LEU A 153 21.08 4.07 13.47
N SER A 154 21.89 3.15 12.92
CA SER A 154 22.07 1.77 13.40
C SER A 154 22.19 1.64 14.92
N ASP A 155 23.03 2.48 15.53
CA ASP A 155 23.33 2.45 16.96
C ASP A 155 22.41 3.35 17.80
N ARG A 156 21.52 4.12 17.17
CA ARG A 156 20.63 5.01 17.89
C ARG A 156 19.43 4.28 18.46
N VAL A 157 19.06 4.65 19.67
CA VAL A 157 17.91 4.07 20.38
C VAL A 157 16.62 4.61 19.79
N VAL A 158 15.72 3.71 19.31
CA VAL A 158 14.53 4.07 18.53
C VAL A 158 13.64 5.11 19.20
N PRO A 159 13.29 5.04 20.50
CA PRO A 159 12.53 6.12 21.18
C PRO A 159 13.14 7.51 21.14
N THR A 160 14.43 7.65 20.81
CA THR A 160 15.11 8.97 20.68
C THR A 160 15.09 9.52 19.26
N LEU A 161 14.59 8.75 18.30
CA LEU A 161 14.47 9.13 16.91
C LEU A 161 13.24 10.01 16.69
N SER A 162 13.28 10.86 15.65
CA SER A 162 12.10 11.57 15.18
C SER A 162 11.02 10.60 14.66
N GLY A 163 9.76 11.04 14.59
CA GLY A 163 8.67 10.20 14.08
C GLY A 163 8.93 9.65 12.68
N GLY A 164 9.52 10.46 11.79
CA GLY A 164 9.90 10.03 10.44
C GLY A 164 11.03 9.00 10.43
N GLU A 165 12.05 9.16 11.29
CA GLU A 165 13.13 8.16 11.45
C GLU A 165 12.57 6.83 11.99
N GLN A 166 11.68 6.89 13.00
CA GLN A 166 11.01 5.69 13.55
C GLN A 166 10.18 4.98 12.47
N ALA A 167 9.43 5.72 11.65
CA ALA A 167 8.65 5.16 10.56
C ALA A 167 9.54 4.45 9.53
N ARG A 168 10.69 5.03 9.17
CA ARG A 168 11.65 4.40 8.25
C ARG A 168 12.33 3.16 8.86
N VAL A 169 12.66 3.16 10.15
CA VAL A 169 13.18 1.97 10.85
C VAL A 169 12.12 0.85 10.86
N ALA A 170 10.86 1.20 11.11
CA ALA A 170 9.75 0.24 11.05
C ALA A 170 9.55 -0.33 9.63
N PHE A 171 9.71 0.51 8.61
CA PHE A 171 9.66 0.07 7.21
C PHE A 171 10.85 -0.83 6.86
N ALA A 172 12.07 -0.51 7.31
CA ALA A 172 13.23 -1.38 7.16
C ALA A 172 13.01 -2.77 7.80
N ARG A 173 12.40 -2.81 8.99
CA ARG A 173 12.02 -4.07 9.64
C ARG A 173 11.03 -4.89 8.79
N LEU A 174 10.04 -4.25 8.16
CA LEU A 174 9.12 -4.92 7.26
C LEU A 174 9.86 -5.52 6.07
N LEU A 175 10.76 -4.76 5.43
CA LEU A 175 11.55 -5.24 4.30
C LEU A 175 12.47 -6.39 4.68
N ALA A 176 13.10 -6.32 5.86
CA ALA A 176 13.97 -7.36 6.39
C ALA A 176 13.24 -8.70 6.61
N GLN A 177 11.93 -8.70 6.76
CA GLN A 177 11.15 -9.93 6.89
C GLN A 177 11.20 -10.79 5.61
N ASP A 178 11.46 -10.22 4.43
CA ASP A 178 11.72 -10.91 3.15
C ASP A 178 10.62 -11.92 2.80
N VAL A 179 9.40 -11.41 2.59
CA VAL A 179 8.19 -12.17 2.31
C VAL A 179 7.46 -11.65 1.07
N GLU A 180 6.47 -12.41 0.59
CA GLU A 180 5.80 -12.15 -0.69
C GLU A 180 4.56 -11.25 -0.58
N VAL A 181 4.04 -10.98 0.63
CA VAL A 181 2.87 -10.10 0.83
C VAL A 181 3.22 -9.00 1.82
N HIS A 182 3.05 -7.75 1.42
CA HIS A 182 3.29 -6.57 2.24
C HIS A 182 1.97 -5.82 2.50
N LEU A 183 1.64 -5.60 3.77
CA LEU A 183 0.47 -4.88 4.23
C LEU A 183 0.92 -3.62 4.96
N LEU A 184 0.68 -2.45 4.37
CA LEU A 184 1.21 -1.17 4.82
C LEU A 184 0.06 -0.27 5.28
N ASP A 185 -0.04 0.01 6.59
CA ASP A 185 -1.05 0.91 7.14
C ASP A 185 -0.47 2.33 7.31
N GLU A 186 -0.83 3.23 6.41
CA GLU A 186 -0.41 4.64 6.38
C GLU A 186 1.12 4.84 6.48
N PRO A 187 1.92 4.19 5.63
CA PRO A 187 3.38 4.20 5.76
C PRO A 187 4.00 5.59 5.55
N THR A 188 3.24 6.55 5.05
CA THR A 188 3.70 7.89 4.66
C THR A 188 3.29 8.98 5.65
N ALA A 189 2.45 8.70 6.67
CA ALA A 189 1.80 9.71 7.50
C ALA A 189 2.75 10.64 8.29
N ALA A 190 3.94 10.15 8.66
CA ALA A 190 4.93 10.91 9.44
C ALA A 190 6.16 11.34 8.62
N LEU A 191 6.11 11.21 7.30
CA LEU A 191 7.26 11.41 6.41
C LEU A 191 7.13 12.71 5.60
N ASP A 192 8.26 13.33 5.31
CA ASP A 192 8.34 14.39 4.29
C ASP A 192 8.22 13.80 2.87
N ILE A 193 8.07 14.67 1.88
CA ILE A 193 7.86 14.29 0.48
C ILE A 193 8.95 13.33 -0.03
N LYS A 194 10.23 13.60 0.25
CA LYS A 194 11.36 12.75 -0.19
C LYS A 194 11.18 11.31 0.30
N HIS A 195 10.85 11.17 1.58
CA HIS A 195 10.75 9.87 2.23
C HIS A 195 9.43 9.15 1.91
N GLN A 196 8.31 9.90 1.73
CA GLN A 196 7.05 9.34 1.21
C GLN A 196 7.26 8.67 -0.15
N GLU A 197 7.89 9.38 -1.09
CA GLU A 197 8.24 8.88 -2.41
C GLU A 197 9.19 7.69 -2.34
N GLY A 198 10.16 7.71 -1.41
CA GLY A 198 11.10 6.61 -1.18
C GLY A 198 10.40 5.31 -0.75
N VAL A 199 9.48 5.40 0.22
CA VAL A 199 8.70 4.25 0.71
C VAL A 199 7.80 3.67 -0.39
N LEU A 200 7.07 4.52 -1.13
CA LEU A 200 6.15 4.07 -2.18
C LEU A 200 6.91 3.50 -3.39
N ARG A 201 8.05 4.10 -3.75
CA ARG A 201 8.96 3.54 -4.77
C ARG A 201 9.43 2.14 -4.39
N GLN A 202 9.78 1.93 -3.13
CA GLN A 202 10.22 0.60 -2.66
C GLN A 202 9.07 -0.40 -2.59
N ALA A 203 7.86 0.03 -2.20
CA ALA A 203 6.65 -0.79 -2.29
C ALA A 203 6.40 -1.25 -3.74
N ARG A 204 6.52 -0.32 -4.71
CA ARG A 204 6.44 -0.63 -6.14
C ARG A 204 7.54 -1.59 -6.58
N ALA A 205 8.80 -1.32 -6.20
CA ALA A 205 9.92 -2.21 -6.52
C ALA A 205 9.75 -3.62 -5.93
N SER A 206 9.12 -3.75 -4.77
CA SER A 206 8.78 -5.07 -4.20
C SER A 206 7.75 -5.79 -5.06
N ALA A 207 6.71 -5.09 -5.52
CA ALA A 207 5.71 -5.66 -6.42
C ALA A 207 6.32 -6.03 -7.79
N ASP A 208 7.23 -5.22 -8.33
CA ASP A 208 7.93 -5.55 -9.59
C ASP A 208 8.79 -6.83 -9.47
N ARG A 209 9.21 -7.17 -8.26
CA ARG A 209 9.88 -8.46 -7.94
C ARG A 209 8.90 -9.60 -7.65
N GLY A 210 7.60 -9.36 -7.75
CA GLY A 210 6.56 -10.37 -7.60
C GLY A 210 5.78 -10.31 -6.28
N ALA A 211 6.11 -9.42 -5.34
CA ALA A 211 5.34 -9.29 -4.11
C ALA A 211 3.93 -8.72 -4.38
N ALA A 212 2.96 -9.13 -3.57
CA ALA A 212 1.65 -8.49 -3.50
C ALA A 212 1.68 -7.41 -2.41
N VAL A 213 1.26 -6.18 -2.74
CA VAL A 213 1.33 -5.05 -1.80
C VAL A 213 -0.05 -4.44 -1.64
N VAL A 214 -0.51 -4.31 -0.40
CA VAL A 214 -1.66 -3.48 -0.01
C VAL A 214 -1.15 -2.30 0.77
N VAL A 215 -1.47 -1.09 0.33
CA VAL A 215 -1.06 0.14 1.02
C VAL A 215 -2.26 1.02 1.32
N VAL A 216 -2.46 1.36 2.58
CA VAL A 216 -3.46 2.35 2.99
C VAL A 216 -2.87 3.73 2.81
N LEU A 217 -3.54 4.58 2.05
CA LEU A 217 -3.10 5.96 1.78
C LEU A 217 -4.24 6.95 2.01
N HIS A 218 -3.89 8.15 2.48
CA HIS A 218 -4.81 9.28 2.58
C HIS A 218 -4.74 10.19 1.36
N ASP A 219 -3.56 10.33 0.75
CA ASP A 219 -3.36 11.12 -0.46
C ASP A 219 -3.75 10.31 -1.69
N LEU A 220 -4.83 10.77 -2.36
CA LEU A 220 -5.37 10.10 -3.55
C LEU A 220 -4.45 10.25 -4.76
N SER A 221 -3.67 11.32 -4.83
CA SER A 221 -2.71 11.54 -5.91
C SER A 221 -1.50 10.58 -5.76
N LEU A 222 -1.02 10.36 -4.54
CA LEU A 222 -0.02 9.33 -4.27
C LEU A 222 -0.57 7.92 -4.56
N ALA A 223 -1.82 7.64 -4.17
CA ALA A 223 -2.48 6.38 -4.49
C ALA A 223 -2.54 6.16 -6.01
N ALA A 224 -2.90 7.19 -6.77
CA ALA A 224 -2.95 7.12 -8.23
C ALA A 224 -1.58 6.92 -8.88
N ALA A 225 -0.53 7.54 -8.33
CA ALA A 225 0.81 7.50 -8.91
C ALA A 225 1.52 6.16 -8.69
N TRP A 226 1.24 5.48 -7.56
CA TRP A 226 2.05 4.33 -7.11
C TRP A 226 1.33 2.99 -7.13
N SER A 227 0.01 2.94 -7.40
CA SER A 227 -0.74 1.68 -7.42
C SER A 227 -1.19 1.25 -8.82
N ASP A 228 -1.29 -0.06 -9.01
CA ASP A 228 -1.92 -0.66 -10.18
C ASP A 228 -3.45 -0.54 -10.09
N ARG A 229 -3.98 -0.69 -8.88
CA ARG A 229 -5.41 -0.56 -8.60
C ARG A 229 -5.64 0.20 -7.30
N VAL A 230 -6.77 0.90 -7.27
CA VAL A 230 -7.29 1.59 -6.08
C VAL A 230 -8.58 0.90 -5.65
N ALA A 231 -8.66 0.58 -4.36
CA ALA A 231 -9.88 0.12 -3.69
C ALA A 231 -10.41 1.25 -2.80
N VAL A 232 -11.60 1.75 -3.10
CA VAL A 232 -12.23 2.82 -2.32
C VAL A 232 -13.16 2.20 -1.29
N LEU A 233 -12.84 2.36 -0.01
CA LEU A 233 -13.64 1.90 1.13
C LEU A 233 -14.40 3.08 1.74
N SER A 234 -15.71 2.94 1.90
CA SER A 234 -16.57 3.90 2.58
C SER A 234 -17.67 3.17 3.37
N GLN A 235 -17.90 3.61 4.60
CA GLN A 235 -18.94 3.06 5.47
C GLN A 235 -18.92 1.51 5.57
N GLY A 236 -17.72 0.93 5.61
CA GLY A 236 -17.52 -0.52 5.72
C GLY A 236 -17.69 -1.31 4.43
N HIS A 237 -17.96 -0.67 3.30
CA HIS A 237 -18.13 -1.31 1.99
C HIS A 237 -17.06 -0.88 1.00
N ILE A 238 -16.64 -1.80 0.12
CA ILE A 238 -15.88 -1.41 -1.08
C ILE A 238 -16.86 -0.77 -2.07
N ARG A 239 -16.62 0.51 -2.40
CA ARG A 239 -17.45 1.28 -3.33
C ARG A 239 -17.01 1.07 -4.78
N ALA A 240 -15.72 0.94 -5.00
CA ALA A 240 -15.13 0.65 -6.29
C ALA A 240 -13.73 0.03 -6.15
N VAL A 241 -13.36 -0.81 -7.12
CA VAL A 241 -11.99 -1.33 -7.30
C VAL A 241 -11.66 -1.34 -8.79
N GLY A 242 -10.57 -0.72 -9.17
CA GLY A 242 -10.11 -0.64 -10.56
C GLY A 242 -8.82 0.14 -10.69
N THR A 243 -8.41 0.44 -11.91
CA THR A 243 -7.28 1.34 -12.12
C THR A 243 -7.56 2.72 -11.53
N PRO A 244 -6.53 3.50 -11.17
CA PRO A 244 -6.74 4.85 -10.63
C PRO A 244 -7.66 5.71 -11.52
N GLN A 245 -7.49 5.61 -12.84
CA GLN A 245 -8.28 6.38 -13.82
C GLN A 245 -9.77 5.98 -13.85
N GLU A 246 -10.07 4.69 -13.64
CA GLU A 246 -11.45 4.19 -13.62
C GLU A 246 -12.16 4.54 -12.31
N VAL A 247 -11.43 4.57 -11.20
CA VAL A 247 -12.01 4.64 -9.85
C VAL A 247 -12.01 6.07 -9.30
N LEU A 248 -10.91 6.81 -9.47
CA LEU A 248 -10.81 8.16 -8.92
C LEU A 248 -11.49 9.19 -9.84
N THR A 249 -12.81 9.11 -9.95
CA THR A 249 -13.61 10.10 -10.70
C THR A 249 -14.05 11.25 -9.77
N PRO A 250 -14.31 12.46 -10.32
CA PRO A 250 -14.82 13.58 -9.53
C PRO A 250 -16.07 13.22 -8.73
N GLU A 251 -16.98 12.45 -9.34
CA GLU A 251 -18.27 12.05 -8.76
C GLU A 251 -18.06 11.13 -7.57
N LEU A 252 -17.31 10.02 -7.75
CA LEU A 252 -17.08 9.06 -6.67
C LEU A 252 -16.27 9.65 -5.53
N VAL A 253 -15.21 10.42 -5.85
CA VAL A 253 -14.37 11.05 -4.81
C VAL A 253 -15.20 12.08 -4.05
N SER A 254 -15.99 12.93 -4.73
CA SER A 254 -16.82 13.93 -4.05
C SER A 254 -17.90 13.30 -3.18
N GLU A 255 -18.52 12.19 -3.62
CA GLU A 255 -19.50 11.44 -2.85
C GLU A 255 -18.87 10.83 -1.59
N VAL A 256 -17.77 10.09 -1.77
CA VAL A 256 -17.14 9.32 -0.68
C VAL A 256 -16.51 10.22 0.39
N TYR A 257 -15.94 11.37 -0.01
CA TYR A 257 -15.30 12.30 0.91
C TYR A 257 -16.24 13.45 1.36
N GLU A 258 -17.51 13.42 0.89
CA GLU A 258 -18.54 14.41 1.24
C GLU A 258 -18.07 15.85 0.97
N HIS A 259 -17.23 16.03 -0.04
CA HIS A 259 -16.68 17.33 -0.42
C HIS A 259 -16.42 17.39 -1.94
N PRO A 260 -16.84 18.47 -2.63
CA PRO A 260 -16.58 18.60 -4.06
C PRO A 260 -15.10 18.56 -4.37
N CYS A 261 -14.71 17.71 -5.33
CA CYS A 261 -13.33 17.54 -5.76
C CYS A 261 -13.22 17.63 -7.29
N HIS A 262 -12.10 18.19 -7.75
CA HIS A 262 -11.67 18.04 -9.13
C HIS A 262 -10.67 16.90 -9.25
N VAL A 263 -10.79 16.16 -10.35
CA VAL A 263 -9.81 15.15 -10.76
C VAL A 263 -9.36 15.49 -12.17
N PHE A 264 -8.06 15.66 -12.36
CA PHE A 264 -7.51 16.03 -13.66
C PHE A 264 -6.10 15.44 -13.84
N HIS A 265 -5.67 15.39 -15.11
CA HIS A 265 -4.32 14.94 -15.43
C HIS A 265 -3.40 16.14 -15.66
N HIS A 266 -2.22 16.10 -15.05
CA HIS A 266 -1.16 17.08 -15.27
C HIS A 266 0.17 16.35 -15.42
N GLU A 267 0.85 16.54 -16.54
CA GLU A 267 2.14 15.89 -16.85
C GLU A 267 2.13 14.36 -16.64
N GLY A 268 1.03 13.69 -17.02
CA GLY A 268 0.87 12.25 -16.89
C GLY A 268 0.42 11.75 -15.50
N ASN A 269 0.33 12.65 -14.51
CA ASN A 269 -0.13 12.32 -13.17
C ASN A 269 -1.62 12.62 -13.00
N LEU A 270 -2.36 11.73 -12.35
CA LEU A 270 -3.73 11.97 -11.92
C LEU A 270 -3.70 12.69 -10.58
N LEU A 271 -4.30 13.88 -10.54
CA LEU A 271 -4.34 14.74 -9.36
C LEU A 271 -5.78 14.89 -8.87
N VAL A 272 -5.95 14.82 -7.55
CA VAL A 272 -7.23 15.04 -6.86
C VAL A 272 -7.11 16.28 -6.00
N VAL A 273 -7.93 17.31 -6.30
CA VAL A 273 -7.87 18.60 -5.59
C VAL A 273 -9.26 18.96 -5.07
N PRO A 274 -9.40 19.23 -3.74
CA PRO A 274 -10.67 19.69 -3.20
C PRO A 274 -11.02 21.07 -3.71
N LEU A 275 -12.29 21.28 -4.07
CA LEU A 275 -12.82 22.57 -4.45
C LEU A 275 -12.94 23.47 -3.23
N ARG A 276 -12.31 24.64 -3.30
CA ARG A 276 -12.43 25.69 -2.29
C ARG A 276 -13.32 26.80 -2.84
N SER A 277 -14.38 27.18 -2.12
CA SER A 277 -15.10 28.41 -2.44
C SER A 277 -14.15 29.60 -2.34
N SER A 278 -14.08 30.43 -3.39
CA SER A 278 -13.28 31.64 -3.36
C SER A 278 -13.76 32.56 -2.22
N ARG A 279 -12.83 33.16 -1.45
CA ARG A 279 -13.11 34.08 -0.35
C ARG A 279 -13.80 35.41 -0.77
N SER A 280 -14.18 35.55 -2.03
CA SER A 280 -14.67 36.82 -2.61
C SER A 280 -16.15 37.09 -2.46
N SER A 281 -16.91 36.40 -1.58
CA SER A 281 -18.35 36.63 -1.42
C SER A 281 -18.77 37.11 -0.01
N GLN A 282 -17.85 37.61 0.83
CA GLN A 282 -18.21 38.12 2.18
C GLN A 282 -17.93 39.60 2.40
N GLU A 283 -17.65 40.39 1.36
CA GLU A 283 -17.43 41.85 1.50
C GLU A 283 -18.49 42.70 0.78
N GLU A 284 -19.72 42.19 0.58
CA GLU A 284 -20.86 43.05 0.20
C GLU A 284 -22.11 42.59 0.96
N SER A 285 -22.28 43.04 2.21
CA SER A 285 -23.56 43.20 2.89
C SER A 285 -23.41 44.13 4.09
#